data_9b1c4b25ccf32bf10786ce6e52ab3a7c
#
_entry.id   9b1c4b25ccf32bf10786ce6e52ab3a7c
#
_cell.length_a   1.000
_cell.length_b   1.000
_cell.length_c   1.000
_cell.angle_alpha   90.00
_cell.angle_beta   90.00
_cell.angle_gamma   90.00
#
_symmetry.space_group_name_H-M   'P 1'
#
loop_
_entity.id
_entity.type
_entity.pdbx_description
1 polymer ?
#
loop_
_entity_poly.entity_id
_entity_poly.type
_entity_poly.pdbx_seq_one_letter_code
_entity_poly.pdbx_strand_id
1 'polypeptide(L)'
;MTEPFEGRVALVTGAGRGIGRAVALELSAGGAQVALLARSLSQLDEAAEAVRAHGGNAVVLQADVGDPTAVAEAAAQAEKELGPVDILINNAATVQPMGPTVTAPSAAWASAFAVNVDAPFHFAQAVLPSMLDRGWGRIVNVSSGIAAHPGAMVGMNAYAATKSALEAHTVNLAAELAGSGVTVNVYRPGSVDTAMQGWIRSQPPEEIGAVLHEHFRVSYEEGSLITPKHSARSMLAQLLRDETGEIWTVGDA
;
A
#
# COMPACT_ATOMS: atom_id res chain seq x y z
N MET A 1 2.54 -27.51 -8.87
CA MET A 1 3.43 -26.36 -8.51
C MET A 1 3.02 -25.97 -7.11
N THR A 2 3.94 -25.83 -6.18
CA THR A 2 3.64 -25.36 -4.81
C THR A 2 3.18 -23.92 -4.89
N GLU A 3 2.04 -23.60 -4.29
CA GLU A 3 1.53 -22.24 -4.17
C GLU A 3 2.39 -21.50 -3.12
N PRO A 4 3.07 -20.41 -3.50
CA PRO A 4 4.12 -19.81 -2.65
C PRO A 4 3.57 -19.23 -1.33
N PHE A 5 2.28 -18.95 -1.27
CA PHE A 5 1.60 -18.36 -0.11
C PHE A 5 0.55 -19.30 0.50
N GLU A 6 0.59 -20.59 0.18
CA GLU A 6 -0.36 -21.58 0.72
C GLU A 6 -0.35 -21.56 2.26
N GLY A 7 -1.55 -21.52 2.85
CA GLY A 7 -1.74 -21.45 4.30
C GLY A 7 -1.43 -20.11 4.95
N ARG A 8 -1.07 -19.07 4.19
CA ARG A 8 -0.81 -17.72 4.72
C ARG A 8 -2.07 -16.86 4.72
N VAL A 9 -2.17 -15.98 5.70
CA VAL A 9 -3.20 -14.94 5.80
C VAL A 9 -2.58 -13.59 5.46
N ALA A 10 -3.14 -12.90 4.47
CA ALA A 10 -2.69 -11.60 4.02
C ALA A 10 -3.74 -10.52 4.26
N LEU A 11 -3.36 -9.41 4.90
CA LEU A 11 -4.17 -8.20 5.04
C LEU A 11 -3.64 -7.13 4.08
N VAL A 12 -4.50 -6.67 3.16
CA VAL A 12 -4.14 -5.68 2.14
C VAL A 12 -5.01 -4.43 2.30
N THR A 13 -4.38 -3.28 2.58
CA THR A 13 -5.09 -2.00 2.66
C THR A 13 -5.19 -1.33 1.29
N GLY A 14 -6.29 -0.61 1.03
CA GLY A 14 -6.57 -0.04 -0.29
C GLY A 14 -6.83 -1.13 -1.36
N ALA A 15 -7.38 -2.29 -0.94
CA ALA A 15 -7.53 -3.48 -1.77
C ALA A 15 -8.67 -3.41 -2.80
N GLY A 16 -9.53 -2.38 -2.78
CA GLY A 16 -10.68 -2.29 -3.69
C GLY A 16 -10.31 -2.00 -5.14
N ARG A 17 -9.14 -1.40 -5.42
CA ARG A 17 -8.71 -1.02 -6.78
C ARG A 17 -7.19 -0.90 -6.91
N GLY A 18 -6.72 -0.67 -8.15
CA GLY A 18 -5.33 -0.36 -8.47
C GLY A 18 -4.34 -1.42 -7.98
N ILE A 19 -3.23 -0.97 -7.39
CA ILE A 19 -2.14 -1.84 -6.93
C ILE A 19 -2.63 -2.79 -5.83
N GLY A 20 -3.36 -2.28 -4.82
CA GLY A 20 -3.83 -3.11 -3.70
C GLY A 20 -4.73 -4.26 -4.16
N ARG A 21 -5.66 -4.00 -5.10
CA ARG A 21 -6.49 -5.06 -5.70
C ARG A 21 -5.63 -6.08 -6.46
N ALA A 22 -4.66 -5.60 -7.24
CA ALA A 22 -3.78 -6.51 -7.99
C ALA A 22 -2.92 -7.36 -7.05
N VAL A 23 -2.38 -6.80 -5.97
CA VAL A 23 -1.62 -7.53 -4.94
C VAL A 23 -2.49 -8.59 -4.28
N ALA A 24 -3.71 -8.25 -3.88
CA ALA A 24 -4.63 -9.20 -3.25
C ALA A 24 -4.97 -10.38 -4.18
N LEU A 25 -5.21 -10.11 -5.46
CA LEU A 25 -5.46 -11.16 -6.47
C LEU A 25 -4.25 -12.08 -6.69
N GLU A 26 -3.05 -11.52 -6.79
CA GLU A 26 -1.83 -12.32 -6.99
C GLU A 26 -1.46 -13.10 -5.71
N LEU A 27 -1.66 -12.56 -4.50
CA LEU A 27 -1.50 -13.29 -3.23
C LEU A 27 -2.45 -14.47 -3.15
N SER A 28 -3.74 -14.24 -3.47
CA SER A 28 -4.74 -15.30 -3.49
C SER A 28 -4.44 -16.36 -4.55
N ALA A 29 -3.99 -15.98 -5.75
CA ALA A 29 -3.56 -16.91 -6.78
C ALA A 29 -2.32 -17.74 -6.37
N GLY A 30 -1.56 -17.27 -5.40
CA GLY A 30 -0.46 -17.99 -4.76
C GLY A 30 -0.86 -18.77 -3.50
N GLY A 31 -2.18 -18.94 -3.22
CA GLY A 31 -2.70 -19.76 -2.11
C GLY A 31 -2.98 -19.02 -0.81
N ALA A 32 -2.77 -17.70 -0.73
CA ALA A 32 -3.09 -16.95 0.49
C ALA A 32 -4.60 -16.74 0.65
N GLN A 33 -5.07 -16.76 1.90
CA GLN A 33 -6.35 -16.18 2.29
C GLN A 33 -6.19 -14.67 2.43
N VAL A 34 -7.12 -13.87 1.91
CA VAL A 34 -6.93 -12.42 1.83
C VAL A 34 -8.01 -11.64 2.56
N ALA A 35 -7.61 -10.75 3.46
CA ALA A 35 -8.46 -9.71 4.04
C ALA A 35 -8.30 -8.44 3.20
N LEU A 36 -9.38 -8.02 2.55
CA LEU A 36 -9.45 -6.88 1.63
C LEU A 36 -10.00 -5.67 2.38
N LEU A 37 -9.18 -4.64 2.60
CA LEU A 37 -9.57 -3.46 3.35
C LEU A 37 -9.58 -2.20 2.48
N ALA A 38 -10.69 -1.47 2.46
CA ALA A 38 -10.84 -0.14 1.86
C ALA A 38 -12.12 0.55 2.34
N ARG A 39 -12.34 1.80 1.91
CA ARG A 39 -13.54 2.59 2.26
C ARG A 39 -14.76 2.24 1.41
N SER A 40 -14.56 1.84 0.15
CA SER A 40 -15.65 1.56 -0.79
C SER A 40 -16.04 0.09 -0.74
N LEU A 41 -17.21 -0.21 -0.15
CA LEU A 41 -17.74 -1.56 -0.07
C LEU A 41 -17.93 -2.17 -1.46
N SER A 42 -18.49 -1.44 -2.43
CA SER A 42 -18.72 -1.96 -3.78
C SER A 42 -17.42 -2.41 -4.47
N GLN A 43 -16.33 -1.62 -4.33
CA GLN A 43 -15.03 -2.01 -4.90
C GLN A 43 -14.41 -3.22 -4.19
N LEU A 44 -14.66 -3.36 -2.89
CA LEU A 44 -14.21 -4.52 -2.12
C LEU A 44 -14.97 -5.78 -2.52
N ASP A 45 -16.30 -5.68 -2.72
CA ASP A 45 -17.14 -6.79 -3.15
C ASP A 45 -16.70 -7.29 -4.54
N GLU A 46 -16.46 -6.39 -5.49
CA GLU A 46 -15.92 -6.72 -6.82
C GLU A 46 -14.54 -7.41 -6.72
N ALA A 47 -13.67 -6.95 -5.82
CA ALA A 47 -12.36 -7.56 -5.61
C ALA A 47 -12.49 -8.96 -4.97
N ALA A 48 -13.39 -9.11 -4.00
CA ALA A 48 -13.65 -10.39 -3.33
C ALA A 48 -14.29 -11.42 -4.29
N GLU A 49 -15.22 -10.98 -5.14
CA GLU A 49 -15.77 -11.85 -6.20
C GLU A 49 -14.68 -12.33 -7.16
N ALA A 50 -13.77 -11.44 -7.57
CA ALA A 50 -12.66 -11.82 -8.42
C ALA A 50 -11.71 -12.84 -7.75
N VAL A 51 -11.45 -12.71 -6.43
CA VAL A 51 -10.68 -13.70 -5.65
C VAL A 51 -11.42 -15.06 -5.65
N ARG A 52 -12.71 -15.06 -5.29
CA ARG A 52 -13.52 -16.28 -5.17
C ARG A 52 -13.73 -17.00 -6.51
N ALA A 53 -13.85 -16.24 -7.61
CA ALA A 53 -13.96 -16.79 -8.96
C ALA A 53 -12.74 -17.64 -9.38
N HIS A 54 -11.58 -17.43 -8.72
CA HIS A 54 -10.36 -18.21 -8.91
C HIS A 54 -10.12 -19.24 -7.78
N GLY A 55 -11.15 -19.53 -6.97
CA GLY A 55 -11.07 -20.53 -5.88
C GLY A 55 -10.43 -20.02 -4.58
N GLY A 56 -10.09 -18.74 -4.49
CA GLY A 56 -9.49 -18.14 -3.30
C GLY A 56 -10.52 -17.81 -2.20
N ASN A 57 -10.02 -17.59 -0.97
CA ASN A 57 -10.81 -17.14 0.17
C ASN A 57 -10.56 -15.63 0.43
N ALA A 58 -11.64 -14.84 0.52
CA ALA A 58 -11.56 -13.41 0.76
C ALA A 58 -12.58 -12.93 1.81
N VAL A 59 -12.11 -12.12 2.75
CA VAL A 59 -12.92 -11.37 3.71
C VAL A 59 -12.89 -9.88 3.33
N VAL A 60 -14.05 -9.24 3.40
CA VAL A 60 -14.23 -7.81 3.10
C VAL A 60 -14.28 -7.02 4.41
N LEU A 61 -13.40 -6.04 4.53
CA LEU A 61 -13.28 -5.15 5.69
C LEU A 61 -13.46 -3.71 5.25
N GLN A 62 -14.65 -3.15 5.45
CA GLN A 62 -14.90 -1.75 5.14
C GLN A 62 -14.41 -0.86 6.28
N ALA A 63 -13.33 -0.09 6.07
CA ALA A 63 -12.78 0.82 7.07
C ALA A 63 -12.10 2.02 6.42
N ASP A 64 -12.07 3.16 7.13
CA ASP A 64 -11.17 4.27 6.83
C ASP A 64 -9.89 4.09 7.64
N VAL A 65 -8.77 3.90 6.96
CA VAL A 65 -7.47 3.72 7.60
C VAL A 65 -6.97 4.98 8.35
N GLY A 66 -7.57 6.14 8.09
CA GLY A 66 -7.30 7.37 8.84
C GLY A 66 -7.91 7.38 10.26
N ASP A 67 -8.74 6.39 10.61
CA ASP A 67 -9.29 6.20 11.95
C ASP A 67 -8.56 5.05 12.66
N PRO A 68 -7.77 5.32 13.72
CA PRO A 68 -7.01 4.29 14.42
C PRO A 68 -7.91 3.24 15.10
N THR A 69 -9.14 3.60 15.50
CA THR A 69 -10.10 2.65 16.06
C THR A 69 -10.57 1.67 14.99
N ALA A 70 -10.93 2.17 13.81
CA ALA A 70 -11.33 1.34 12.68
C ALA A 70 -10.18 0.42 12.20
N VAL A 71 -8.93 0.87 12.28
CA VAL A 71 -7.74 0.05 11.99
C VAL A 71 -7.62 -1.12 12.95
N ALA A 72 -7.74 -0.88 14.27
CA ALA A 72 -7.64 -1.93 15.27
C ALA A 72 -8.78 -2.95 15.14
N GLU A 73 -10.01 -2.49 14.92
CA GLU A 73 -11.18 -3.35 14.70
C GLU A 73 -11.03 -4.20 13.43
N ALA A 74 -10.57 -3.62 12.34
CA ALA A 74 -10.36 -4.34 11.08
C ALA A 74 -9.26 -5.40 11.18
N ALA A 75 -8.15 -5.11 11.86
CA ALA A 75 -7.09 -6.09 12.10
C ALA A 75 -7.61 -7.27 12.96
N ALA A 76 -8.33 -6.97 14.05
CA ALA A 76 -8.92 -8.00 14.90
C ALA A 76 -9.99 -8.85 14.15
N GLN A 77 -10.78 -8.23 13.28
CA GLN A 77 -11.74 -8.96 12.45
C GLN A 77 -11.04 -9.85 11.43
N ALA A 78 -9.97 -9.39 10.78
CA ALA A 78 -9.17 -10.22 9.87
C ALA A 78 -8.65 -11.48 10.59
N GLU A 79 -8.04 -11.31 11.76
CA GLU A 79 -7.52 -12.43 12.55
C GLU A 79 -8.63 -13.38 13.03
N LYS A 80 -9.78 -12.87 13.40
CA LYS A 80 -10.93 -13.67 13.83
C LYS A 80 -11.48 -14.56 12.70
N GLU A 81 -11.51 -14.05 11.47
CA GLU A 81 -12.14 -14.73 10.34
C GLU A 81 -11.19 -15.63 9.56
N LEU A 82 -9.92 -15.26 9.45
CA LEU A 82 -8.93 -15.96 8.63
C LEU A 82 -7.80 -16.62 9.45
N GLY A 83 -7.66 -16.24 10.70
CA GLY A 83 -6.51 -16.59 11.54
C GLY A 83 -5.44 -15.50 11.56
N PRO A 84 -4.32 -15.73 12.28
CA PRO A 84 -3.28 -14.74 12.49
C PRO A 84 -2.72 -14.21 11.18
N VAL A 85 -2.62 -12.88 11.07
CA VAL A 85 -2.07 -12.22 9.86
C VAL A 85 -0.58 -12.55 9.73
N ASP A 86 -0.21 -13.12 8.59
CA ASP A 86 1.17 -13.43 8.22
C ASP A 86 1.80 -12.35 7.35
N ILE A 87 1.00 -11.75 6.45
CA ILE A 87 1.44 -10.77 5.46
C ILE A 87 0.59 -9.51 5.60
N LEU A 88 1.25 -8.37 5.83
CA LEU A 88 0.60 -7.06 5.85
C LEU A 88 1.10 -6.20 4.69
N ILE A 89 0.18 -5.76 3.83
CA ILE A 89 0.48 -4.82 2.74
C ILE A 89 -0.19 -3.49 3.01
N ASN A 90 0.57 -2.52 3.50
CA ASN A 90 0.14 -1.14 3.69
C ASN A 90 0.23 -0.38 2.35
N ASN A 91 -0.87 -0.44 1.57
CA ASN A 91 -0.94 0.18 0.25
C ASN A 91 -1.92 1.37 0.19
N ALA A 92 -2.88 1.47 1.11
CA ALA A 92 -3.79 2.61 1.16
C ALA A 92 -3.02 3.93 1.23
N ALA A 93 -3.36 4.90 0.39
CA ALA A 93 -2.69 6.20 0.36
C ALA A 93 -3.59 7.30 -0.21
N THR A 94 -3.27 8.54 0.15
CA THR A 94 -3.80 9.76 -0.46
C THR A 94 -2.65 10.63 -0.97
N VAL A 95 -2.87 11.34 -2.10
CA VAL A 95 -1.93 12.34 -2.65
C VAL A 95 -2.29 13.77 -2.24
N GLN A 96 -3.46 13.96 -1.63
CA GLN A 96 -3.94 15.26 -1.18
C GLN A 96 -3.28 15.68 0.14
N PRO A 97 -3.09 17.02 0.38
CA PRO A 97 -3.34 18.10 -0.58
C PRO A 97 -2.24 18.20 -1.64
N MET A 98 -2.62 18.68 -2.82
CA MET A 98 -1.71 19.04 -3.90
C MET A 98 -1.71 20.54 -4.11
N GLY A 99 -0.70 21.08 -4.81
CA GLY A 99 -0.56 22.49 -5.10
C GLY A 99 0.37 23.24 -4.13
N PRO A 100 0.33 24.60 -4.13
CA PRO A 100 1.24 25.42 -3.34
C PRO A 100 1.01 25.26 -1.84
N THR A 101 2.09 25.14 -1.07
CA THR A 101 2.03 25.01 0.39
C THR A 101 1.30 26.17 1.08
N VAL A 102 1.40 27.37 0.52
CA VAL A 102 0.77 28.59 1.09
C VAL A 102 -0.76 28.52 1.12
N THR A 103 -1.37 27.72 0.23
CA THR A 103 -2.83 27.52 0.15
C THR A 103 -3.29 26.17 0.63
N ALA A 104 -2.36 25.27 0.98
CA ALA A 104 -2.71 23.89 1.39
C ALA A 104 -3.47 23.91 2.73
N PRO A 105 -4.68 23.29 2.81
CA PRO A 105 -5.43 23.22 4.06
C PRO A 105 -4.70 22.35 5.10
N SER A 106 -4.49 22.88 6.31
CA SER A 106 -3.81 22.16 7.41
C SER A 106 -4.51 20.84 7.76
N ALA A 107 -5.84 20.79 7.71
CA ALA A 107 -6.61 19.56 7.95
C ALA A 107 -6.33 18.49 6.89
N ALA A 108 -6.19 18.88 5.61
CA ALA A 108 -5.84 17.94 4.55
C ALA A 108 -4.41 17.43 4.68
N TRP A 109 -3.48 18.29 5.12
CA TRP A 109 -2.12 17.89 5.48
C TRP A 109 -2.12 16.84 6.59
N ALA A 110 -2.81 17.08 7.70
CA ALA A 110 -2.93 16.13 8.80
C ALA A 110 -3.56 14.81 8.36
N SER A 111 -4.61 14.86 7.53
CA SER A 111 -5.23 13.66 6.95
C SER A 111 -4.26 12.86 6.08
N ALA A 112 -3.35 13.52 5.35
CA ALA A 112 -2.33 12.82 4.57
C ALA A 112 -1.38 12.01 5.48
N PHE A 113 -0.97 12.55 6.62
CA PHE A 113 -0.17 11.84 7.62
C PHE A 113 -0.94 10.69 8.24
N ALA A 114 -2.19 10.93 8.66
CA ALA A 114 -3.04 9.88 9.24
C ALA A 114 -3.17 8.66 8.31
N VAL A 115 -3.38 8.89 7.00
CA VAL A 115 -3.54 7.80 6.03
C VAL A 115 -2.21 7.17 5.62
N ASN A 116 -1.19 7.98 5.30
CA ASN A 116 0.04 7.50 4.65
C ASN A 116 1.13 7.06 5.64
N VAL A 117 1.06 7.49 6.90
CA VAL A 117 2.10 7.25 7.93
C VAL A 117 1.51 6.57 9.17
N ASP A 118 0.48 7.17 9.79
CA ASP A 118 -0.04 6.68 11.06
C ASP A 118 -0.79 5.34 10.87
N ALA A 119 -1.55 5.19 9.77
CA ALA A 119 -2.24 3.93 9.48
C ALA A 119 -1.28 2.73 9.32
N PRO A 120 -0.19 2.80 8.52
CA PRO A 120 0.85 1.75 8.49
C PRO A 120 1.43 1.43 9.86
N PHE A 121 1.68 2.42 10.71
CA PHE A 121 2.13 2.23 12.09
C PHE A 121 1.10 1.47 12.92
N HIS A 122 -0.18 1.88 12.89
CA HIS A 122 -1.24 1.22 13.65
C HIS A 122 -1.49 -0.23 13.20
N PHE A 123 -1.46 -0.50 11.89
CA PHE A 123 -1.56 -1.88 11.39
C PHE A 123 -0.37 -2.73 11.83
N ALA A 124 0.85 -2.20 11.73
CA ALA A 124 2.03 -2.90 12.23
C ALA A 124 1.90 -3.21 13.73
N GLN A 125 1.49 -2.23 14.55
CA GLN A 125 1.26 -2.42 15.99
C GLN A 125 0.21 -3.52 16.28
N ALA A 126 -0.83 -3.62 15.46
CA ALA A 126 -1.88 -4.61 15.64
C ALA A 126 -1.42 -6.04 15.31
N VAL A 127 -0.61 -6.24 14.25
CA VAL A 127 -0.25 -7.59 13.78
C VAL A 127 1.09 -8.10 14.32
N LEU A 128 1.99 -7.22 14.73
CA LEU A 128 3.34 -7.58 15.19
C LEU A 128 3.37 -8.54 16.39
N PRO A 129 2.54 -8.39 17.45
CA PRO A 129 2.58 -9.33 18.57
C PRO A 129 2.43 -10.77 18.13
N SER A 130 1.45 -11.05 17.27
CA SER A 130 1.19 -12.38 16.72
C SER A 130 2.29 -12.86 15.77
N MET A 131 2.86 -11.99 14.93
CA MET A 131 4.00 -12.32 14.07
C MET A 131 5.26 -12.67 14.88
N LEU A 132 5.56 -11.92 15.93
CA LEU A 132 6.70 -12.13 16.81
C LEU A 132 6.58 -13.44 17.58
N ASP A 133 5.41 -13.76 18.11
CA ASP A 133 5.15 -15.02 18.84
C ASP A 133 5.36 -16.24 17.94
N ARG A 134 5.06 -16.12 16.64
CA ARG A 134 5.27 -17.20 15.66
C ARG A 134 6.67 -17.19 15.01
N GLY A 135 7.48 -16.15 15.25
CA GLY A 135 8.79 -15.98 14.63
C GLY A 135 8.75 -15.83 13.10
N TRP A 136 7.63 -15.34 12.54
CA TRP A 136 7.47 -15.14 11.11
C TRP A 136 6.44 -14.06 10.82
N GLY A 137 6.77 -13.17 9.89
CA GLY A 137 5.88 -12.14 9.37
C GLY A 137 6.49 -11.39 8.21
N ARG A 138 5.65 -10.84 7.33
CA ARG A 138 6.08 -10.04 6.17
C ARG A 138 5.25 -8.76 6.11
N ILE A 139 5.90 -7.60 6.29
CA ILE A 139 5.25 -6.28 6.21
C ILE A 139 5.86 -5.53 5.03
N VAL A 140 5.02 -5.04 4.13
CA VAL A 140 5.43 -4.17 3.03
C VAL A 140 4.67 -2.86 3.09
N ASN A 141 5.43 -1.76 3.18
CA ASN A 141 4.91 -0.41 3.13
C ASN A 141 5.08 0.16 1.71
N VAL A 142 3.96 0.39 1.02
CA VAL A 142 3.99 0.92 -0.36
C VAL A 142 4.28 2.41 -0.32
N SER A 143 5.48 2.78 -0.78
CA SER A 143 5.98 4.14 -0.89
C SER A 143 5.79 4.70 -2.33
N SER A 144 6.70 5.52 -2.76
CA SER A 144 6.72 6.14 -4.10
C SER A 144 8.14 6.59 -4.44
N GLY A 145 8.47 6.63 -5.72
CA GLY A 145 9.72 7.23 -6.19
C GLY A 145 9.94 8.68 -5.78
N ILE A 146 8.87 9.39 -5.41
CA ILE A 146 8.97 10.78 -4.90
C ILE A 146 9.79 10.87 -3.60
N ALA A 147 9.80 9.83 -2.78
CA ALA A 147 10.60 9.80 -1.56
C ALA A 147 12.11 9.82 -1.83
N ALA A 148 12.55 9.27 -2.97
CA ALA A 148 13.94 9.33 -3.41
C ALA A 148 14.33 10.72 -3.95
N HIS A 149 13.36 11.41 -4.58
CA HIS A 149 13.60 12.69 -5.26
C HIS A 149 12.47 13.68 -4.94
N PRO A 150 12.33 14.15 -3.68
CA PRO A 150 11.17 14.93 -3.22
C PRO A 150 11.02 16.28 -3.95
N GLY A 151 12.12 16.83 -4.49
CA GLY A 151 12.08 18.05 -5.30
C GLY A 151 11.65 17.87 -6.76
N ALA A 152 11.52 16.64 -7.25
CA ALA A 152 11.21 16.40 -8.67
C ALA A 152 9.73 16.68 -9.02
N MET A 153 8.81 16.62 -8.05
CA MET A 153 7.37 16.81 -8.25
C MET A 153 6.87 17.98 -7.39
N VAL A 154 7.15 19.21 -7.82
CA VAL A 154 6.71 20.43 -7.14
C VAL A 154 5.17 20.47 -7.11
N GLY A 155 4.59 20.76 -5.95
CA GLY A 155 3.14 20.73 -5.72
C GLY A 155 2.65 19.44 -5.04
N MET A 156 3.52 18.45 -4.81
CA MET A 156 3.18 17.22 -4.08
C MET A 156 3.83 17.17 -2.68
N ASN A 157 3.94 18.32 -2.00
CA ASN A 157 4.70 18.44 -0.75
C ASN A 157 4.22 17.48 0.35
N ALA A 158 2.91 17.40 0.62
CA ALA A 158 2.36 16.48 1.62
C ALA A 158 2.65 15.02 1.27
N TYR A 159 2.49 14.64 0.01
CA TYR A 159 2.77 13.28 -0.44
C TYR A 159 4.26 12.93 -0.32
N ALA A 160 5.14 13.82 -0.76
CA ALA A 160 6.59 13.63 -0.61
C ALA A 160 7.00 13.48 0.86
N ALA A 161 6.52 14.38 1.72
CA ALA A 161 6.82 14.35 3.16
C ALA A 161 6.32 13.04 3.80
N THR A 162 5.08 12.62 3.52
CA THR A 162 4.52 11.40 4.10
C THR A 162 5.22 10.14 3.61
N LYS A 163 5.57 10.05 2.32
CA LYS A 163 6.27 8.88 1.79
C LYS A 163 7.72 8.79 2.28
N SER A 164 8.41 9.92 2.46
CA SER A 164 9.74 9.95 3.10
C SER A 164 9.65 9.54 4.58
N ALA A 165 8.65 10.01 5.32
CA ALA A 165 8.41 9.61 6.71
C ALA A 165 8.10 8.09 6.82
N LEU A 166 7.28 7.55 5.91
CA LEU A 166 6.96 6.13 5.86
C LEU A 166 8.20 5.27 5.61
N GLU A 167 9.10 5.69 4.70
CA GLU A 167 10.36 4.97 4.46
C GLU A 167 11.27 4.99 5.69
N ALA A 168 11.42 6.15 6.34
CA ALA A 168 12.22 6.26 7.56
C ALA A 168 11.64 5.39 8.69
N HIS A 169 10.32 5.38 8.88
CA HIS A 169 9.64 4.49 9.83
C HIS A 169 9.91 3.01 9.49
N THR A 170 9.79 2.62 8.23
CA THR A 170 9.99 1.24 7.79
C THR A 170 11.39 0.73 8.08
N VAL A 171 12.42 1.51 7.74
CA VAL A 171 13.82 1.14 7.97
C VAL A 171 14.14 1.06 9.46
N ASN A 172 13.60 1.98 10.28
CA ASN A 172 13.80 1.95 11.72
C ASN A 172 13.11 0.73 12.36
N LEU A 173 11.86 0.44 11.99
CA LEU A 173 11.13 -0.73 12.46
C LEU A 173 11.81 -2.05 12.06
N ALA A 174 12.36 -2.13 10.86
CA ALA A 174 13.13 -3.29 10.41
C ALA A 174 14.37 -3.54 11.30
N ALA A 175 15.07 -2.47 11.69
CA ALA A 175 16.21 -2.56 12.61
C ALA A 175 15.78 -3.00 14.02
N GLU A 176 14.65 -2.53 14.51
CA GLU A 176 14.04 -2.94 15.80
C GLU A 176 13.72 -4.44 15.81
N LEU A 177 13.24 -4.98 14.68
CA LEU A 177 12.80 -6.37 14.55
C LEU A 177 13.91 -7.32 14.07
N ALA A 178 15.15 -6.88 14.01
CA ALA A 178 16.27 -7.70 13.53
C ALA A 178 16.39 -9.02 14.30
N GLY A 179 16.46 -10.14 13.57
CA GLY A 179 16.58 -11.49 14.16
C GLY A 179 15.28 -12.10 14.66
N SER A 180 14.14 -11.40 14.58
CA SER A 180 12.84 -11.91 15.03
C SER A 180 12.15 -12.89 14.06
N GLY A 181 12.63 -12.98 12.80
CA GLY A 181 11.96 -13.70 11.72
C GLY A 181 10.87 -12.87 11.01
N VAL A 182 10.58 -11.65 11.49
CA VAL A 182 9.67 -10.70 10.84
C VAL A 182 10.46 -9.73 9.97
N THR A 183 10.08 -9.56 8.72
CA THR A 183 10.71 -8.59 7.82
C THR A 183 9.77 -7.42 7.52
N VAL A 184 10.33 -6.21 7.43
CA VAL A 184 9.61 -4.99 7.10
C VAL A 184 10.37 -4.26 6.01
N ASN A 185 9.72 -4.07 4.84
CA ASN A 185 10.38 -3.49 3.68
C ASN A 185 9.52 -2.40 3.02
N VAL A 186 10.17 -1.51 2.29
CA VAL A 186 9.53 -0.50 1.44
C VAL A 186 9.36 -1.05 0.03
N TYR A 187 8.25 -0.72 -0.61
CA TYR A 187 8.09 -0.94 -2.04
C TYR A 187 7.77 0.36 -2.78
N ARG A 188 8.55 0.72 -3.79
CA ARG A 188 8.31 1.82 -4.72
C ARG A 188 7.73 1.27 -6.03
N PRO A 189 6.42 1.45 -6.29
CA PRO A 189 5.69 0.72 -7.31
C PRO A 189 5.95 1.17 -8.76
N GLY A 190 6.73 2.23 -8.97
CA GLY A 190 6.87 2.87 -10.27
C GLY A 190 5.67 3.74 -10.66
N SER A 191 5.60 4.15 -11.92
CA SER A 191 4.49 4.91 -12.49
C SER A 191 3.39 3.96 -12.96
N VAL A 192 2.39 3.71 -12.11
CA VAL A 192 1.36 2.69 -12.33
C VAL A 192 0.05 3.32 -12.80
N ASP A 193 -0.57 2.79 -13.86
CA ASP A 193 -1.89 3.24 -14.33
C ASP A 193 -2.97 2.87 -13.31
N THR A 194 -3.41 3.86 -12.54
CA THR A 194 -4.37 3.72 -11.45
C THR A 194 -5.38 4.85 -11.45
N ALA A 195 -6.48 4.67 -10.72
CA ALA A 195 -7.46 5.74 -10.51
C ALA A 195 -6.86 6.98 -9.81
N MET A 196 -5.79 6.84 -9.02
CA MET A 196 -5.05 7.97 -8.44
C MET A 196 -4.39 8.81 -9.54
N GLN A 197 -3.73 8.18 -10.50
CA GLN A 197 -3.16 8.83 -11.67
C GLN A 197 -4.24 9.55 -12.50
N GLY A 198 -5.38 8.87 -12.76
CA GLY A 198 -6.52 9.46 -13.45
C GLY A 198 -7.09 10.68 -12.72
N TRP A 199 -7.21 10.59 -11.40
CA TRP A 199 -7.67 11.70 -10.57
C TRP A 199 -6.71 12.91 -10.63
N ILE A 200 -5.39 12.69 -10.57
CA ILE A 200 -4.41 13.79 -10.70
C ILE A 200 -4.56 14.48 -12.07
N ARG A 201 -4.68 13.72 -13.16
CA ARG A 201 -4.89 14.28 -14.49
C ARG A 201 -6.20 15.04 -14.66
N SER A 202 -7.20 14.76 -13.84
CA SER A 202 -8.49 15.46 -13.86
C SER A 202 -8.50 16.78 -13.08
N GLN A 203 -7.43 17.09 -12.32
CA GLN A 203 -7.36 18.33 -11.54
C GLN A 203 -7.01 19.50 -12.46
N PRO A 204 -7.53 20.72 -12.18
CA PRO A 204 -7.17 21.92 -12.91
C PRO A 204 -5.66 22.20 -12.82
N PRO A 205 -4.96 22.48 -13.93
CA PRO A 205 -3.52 22.79 -13.91
C PRO A 205 -3.16 23.99 -13.03
N GLU A 206 -4.08 24.95 -12.85
CA GLU A 206 -3.92 26.11 -11.99
C GLU A 206 -3.93 25.75 -10.49
N GLU A 207 -4.55 24.65 -10.10
CA GLU A 207 -4.61 24.20 -8.71
C GLU A 207 -3.40 23.37 -8.30
N ILE A 208 -2.96 22.45 -9.17
CA ILE A 208 -1.87 21.53 -8.84
C ILE A 208 -0.52 21.94 -9.41
N GLY A 209 -0.50 22.93 -10.31
CA GLY A 209 0.68 23.39 -11.04
C GLY A 209 0.77 22.80 -12.45
N ALA A 210 0.93 23.67 -13.45
CA ALA A 210 0.90 23.27 -14.88
C ALA A 210 2.00 22.24 -15.22
N VAL A 211 3.19 22.37 -14.66
CA VAL A 211 4.31 21.43 -14.90
C VAL A 211 3.99 20.05 -14.36
N LEU A 212 3.41 19.96 -13.16
CA LEU A 212 3.02 18.69 -12.56
C LEU A 212 1.87 18.03 -13.34
N HIS A 213 0.84 18.80 -13.70
CA HIS A 213 -0.27 18.32 -14.53
C HIS A 213 0.23 17.75 -15.85
N GLU A 214 1.10 18.49 -16.54
CA GLU A 214 1.69 18.08 -17.82
C GLU A 214 2.50 16.79 -17.70
N HIS A 215 3.29 16.63 -16.63
CA HIS A 215 4.04 15.40 -16.37
C HIS A 215 3.13 14.17 -16.33
N PHE A 216 2.00 14.25 -15.61
CA PHE A 216 1.06 13.13 -15.51
C PHE A 216 0.29 12.89 -16.82
N ARG A 217 -0.01 13.97 -17.58
CA ARG A 217 -0.67 13.88 -18.88
C ARG A 217 0.22 13.17 -19.90
N VAL A 218 1.46 13.63 -20.05
CA VAL A 218 2.45 13.08 -21.00
C VAL A 218 2.74 11.62 -20.68
N SER A 219 2.99 11.28 -19.42
CA SER A 219 3.24 9.88 -19.02
C SER A 219 2.11 8.94 -19.43
N TYR A 220 0.86 9.40 -19.38
CA TYR A 220 -0.29 8.62 -19.82
C TYR A 220 -0.38 8.51 -21.35
N GLU A 221 -0.22 9.63 -22.07
CA GLU A 221 -0.32 9.68 -23.52
C GLU A 221 0.79 8.90 -24.23
N GLU A 222 1.99 8.89 -23.68
CA GLU A 222 3.12 8.11 -24.18
C GLU A 222 3.05 6.62 -23.82
N GLY A 223 2.04 6.19 -23.03
CA GLY A 223 1.91 4.80 -22.62
C GLY A 223 3.05 4.31 -21.72
N SER A 224 3.71 5.22 -20.98
CA SER A 224 4.83 4.88 -20.10
C SER A 224 4.40 4.28 -18.75
N LEU A 225 3.10 4.26 -18.46
CA LEU A 225 2.56 3.70 -17.23
C LEU A 225 2.54 2.17 -17.29
N ILE A 226 3.03 1.54 -16.23
CA ILE A 226 2.92 0.08 -16.09
C ILE A 226 1.55 -0.33 -15.51
N THR A 227 1.18 -1.59 -15.70
CA THR A 227 -0.08 -2.11 -15.14
C THR A 227 0.04 -2.36 -13.64
N PRO A 228 -1.08 -2.24 -12.85
CA PRO A 228 -1.11 -2.65 -11.45
C PRO A 228 -0.64 -4.09 -11.22
N LYS A 229 -0.97 -5.00 -12.14
CA LYS A 229 -0.55 -6.40 -12.09
C LYS A 229 0.96 -6.57 -12.21
N HIS A 230 1.61 -5.83 -13.10
CA HIS A 230 3.07 -5.87 -13.25
C HIS A 230 3.75 -5.41 -11.95
N SER A 231 3.31 -4.27 -11.39
CA SER A 231 3.83 -3.76 -10.12
C SER A 231 3.59 -4.74 -8.96
N ALA A 232 2.41 -5.36 -8.86
CA ALA A 232 2.10 -6.35 -7.83
C ALA A 232 3.03 -7.57 -7.90
N ARG A 233 3.26 -8.11 -9.10
CA ARG A 233 4.16 -9.25 -9.30
C ARG A 233 5.60 -8.96 -8.93
N SER A 234 6.10 -7.78 -9.30
CA SER A 234 7.44 -7.32 -8.92
C SER A 234 7.61 -7.24 -7.39
N MET A 235 6.62 -6.72 -6.66
CA MET A 235 6.62 -6.72 -5.19
C MET A 235 6.63 -8.13 -4.62
N LEU A 236 5.73 -8.99 -5.08
CA LEU A 236 5.54 -10.33 -4.51
C LEU A 236 6.71 -11.27 -4.80
N ALA A 237 7.46 -11.06 -5.87
CA ALA A 237 8.68 -11.82 -6.17
C ALA A 237 9.77 -11.64 -5.09
N GLN A 238 9.70 -10.59 -4.28
CA GLN A 238 10.65 -10.30 -3.21
C GLN A 238 10.10 -10.64 -1.81
N LEU A 239 8.77 -10.84 -1.69
CA LEU A 239 8.06 -10.90 -0.41
C LEU A 239 8.54 -12.03 0.52
N LEU A 240 8.95 -13.18 -0.03
CA LEU A 240 9.39 -14.34 0.77
C LEU A 240 10.89 -14.33 1.09
N ARG A 241 11.63 -13.32 0.67
CA ARG A 241 13.03 -13.14 1.03
C ARG A 241 13.15 -12.76 2.51
N ASP A 242 14.31 -13.05 3.11
CA ASP A 242 14.57 -12.79 4.53
C ASP A 242 15.25 -11.43 4.79
N GLU A 243 15.53 -10.67 3.71
CA GLU A 243 16.06 -9.32 3.82
C GLU A 243 15.01 -8.38 4.42
N THR A 244 15.46 -7.51 5.32
CA THR A 244 14.62 -6.53 6.01
C THR A 244 15.24 -5.14 5.99
N GLY A 245 14.41 -4.09 5.97
CA GLY A 245 14.86 -2.70 5.86
C GLY A 245 15.22 -2.26 4.45
N GLU A 246 14.92 -3.10 3.45
CA GLU A 246 15.20 -2.82 2.05
C GLU A 246 14.17 -1.89 1.42
N ILE A 247 14.62 -1.16 0.39
CA ILE A 247 13.76 -0.33 -0.46
C ILE A 247 13.73 -0.96 -1.85
N TRP A 248 12.73 -1.76 -2.10
CA TRP A 248 12.52 -2.41 -3.38
C TRP A 248 11.90 -1.45 -4.40
N THR A 249 12.36 -1.53 -5.62
CA THR A 249 11.80 -0.76 -6.76
C THR A 249 11.20 -1.74 -7.77
N VAL A 250 10.19 -1.32 -8.50
CA VAL A 250 9.64 -2.13 -9.59
C VAL A 250 10.75 -2.50 -10.59
N GLY A 251 10.88 -3.79 -10.90
CA GLY A 251 11.93 -4.30 -11.79
C GLY A 251 13.19 -4.82 -11.10
N ASP A 252 13.31 -4.72 -9.77
CA ASP A 252 14.46 -5.24 -9.01
C ASP A 252 14.38 -6.77 -8.76
N ALA A 253 13.34 -7.45 -9.28
CA ALA A 253 13.06 -8.88 -9.05
C ALA A 253 13.67 -9.81 -10.10
#